data_064f1ba9210b5d3ab245f1fd829bdedb
#
_entry.id   064f1ba9210b5d3ab245f1fd829bdedb
#
_cell.length_a   1.000
_cell.length_b   1.000
_cell.length_c   1.000
_cell.angle_alpha   90.00
_cell.angle_beta   90.00
_cell.angle_gamma   90.00
#
_symmetry.space_group_name_H-M   'P 1'
#
loop_
_entity.id
_entity.type
_entity.pdbx_description
1 polymer ?
#
loop_
_entity_poly.entity_id
_entity_poly.type
_entity_poly.pdbx_seq_one_letter_code
_entity_poly.pdbx_strand_id
1 'polypeptide(L)'
;EDNNAILQYNKNPKYLKNNNIYFTGHLNEETCFKLNEALINHKNNALTNENYPNHINLYIQSPGGSLLPTLALVDEIKNLGIPIHTYIRGYAASAATLLSVVGSQRYMYKHSLLMIHSVKLYDQSPTTLLDIKDLNTNVDIFMNIIKNIYLENSKIDENILEELFKHDIWMNSSNALNYGLV
;
A
#
# COMPACT_ATOMS: atom_id res chain seq x y z
N GLU A 1 21.45 -9.71 0.85
CA GLU A 1 21.12 -8.35 1.33
C GLU A 1 19.80 -8.46 2.10
N ASP A 2 19.85 -8.10 3.41
CA ASP A 2 18.71 -8.23 4.30
C ASP A 2 17.58 -7.25 3.91
N ASN A 3 16.64 -7.73 3.10
CA ASN A 3 15.43 -7.02 2.71
C ASN A 3 14.33 -7.05 3.81
N ASN A 4 14.73 -6.99 5.07
CA ASN A 4 13.78 -7.05 6.17
C ASN A 4 13.06 -5.70 6.34
N ALA A 5 11.74 -5.69 6.13
CA ALA A 5 10.92 -4.55 6.50
C ALA A 5 10.90 -4.39 8.02
N ILE A 6 11.05 -3.15 8.47
CA ILE A 6 10.98 -2.82 9.90
C ILE A 6 9.56 -2.41 10.22
N LEU A 7 8.90 -3.19 11.06
CA LEU A 7 7.60 -2.88 11.63
C LEU A 7 7.80 -2.38 13.04
N GLN A 8 7.54 -1.10 13.25
CA GLN A 8 7.62 -0.49 14.58
C GLN A 8 6.21 -0.21 15.09
N TYR A 9 5.81 -0.91 16.12
CA TYR A 9 4.62 -0.58 16.92
C TYR A 9 4.94 -0.79 18.40
N ASN A 10 4.27 -0.02 19.25
CA ASN A 10 4.55 -0.06 20.67
C ASN A 10 3.77 -1.19 21.35
N LYS A 11 4.49 -2.23 21.83
CA LYS A 11 3.92 -3.37 22.59
C LYS A 11 3.73 -3.09 24.08
N ASN A 12 4.18 -1.92 24.59
CA ASN A 12 4.16 -1.65 26.02
C ASN A 12 2.76 -1.17 26.46
N PRO A 13 2.08 -1.88 27.41
CA PRO A 13 0.75 -1.49 27.90
C PRO A 13 0.66 -0.07 28.47
N LYS A 14 1.75 0.49 28.95
CA LYS A 14 1.82 1.86 29.48
C LYS A 14 1.64 2.94 28.38
N TYR A 15 1.77 2.57 27.10
CA TYR A 15 1.65 3.43 25.94
C TYR A 15 0.50 3.02 25.00
N LEU A 16 -0.51 2.33 25.52
CA LEU A 16 -1.70 1.88 24.80
C LEU A 16 -2.54 2.99 24.11
N LYS A 17 -2.12 4.24 24.20
CA LYS A 17 -2.71 5.36 23.43
C LYS A 17 -2.06 5.57 22.06
N ASN A 18 -1.06 4.77 21.68
CA ASN A 18 -0.35 4.94 20.43
C ASN A 18 -0.92 4.00 19.38
N ASN A 19 -1.77 4.53 18.52
CA ASN A 19 -2.40 3.84 17.38
C ASN A 19 -1.56 3.96 16.09
N ASN A 20 -0.26 4.22 16.21
CA ASN A 20 0.64 4.38 15.07
C ASN A 20 1.35 3.07 14.73
N ILE A 21 1.33 2.72 13.45
CA ILE A 21 2.13 1.64 12.86
C ILE A 21 3.07 2.29 11.85
N TYR A 22 4.35 1.96 11.94
CA TYR A 22 5.37 2.40 10.98
C TYR A 22 5.82 1.21 10.15
N PHE A 23 5.53 1.25 8.87
CA PHE A 23 5.97 0.26 7.90
C PHE A 23 7.12 0.84 7.07
N THR A 24 8.29 0.20 7.11
CA THR A 24 9.47 0.59 6.33
C THR A 24 10.08 -0.63 5.68
N GLY A 25 10.32 -0.58 4.37
CA GLY A 25 10.95 -1.65 3.59
C GLY A 25 10.07 -2.27 2.54
N HIS A 26 10.46 -3.44 2.03
CA HIS A 26 9.77 -4.14 0.95
C HIS A 26 8.50 -4.85 1.40
N LEU A 27 7.52 -4.90 0.50
CA LEU A 27 6.31 -5.71 0.63
C LEU A 27 6.59 -7.13 0.10
N ASN A 28 6.44 -8.12 0.95
CA ASN A 28 6.49 -9.53 0.63
C ASN A 28 5.50 -10.29 1.53
N GLU A 29 5.41 -11.60 1.41
CA GLU A 29 4.48 -12.39 2.23
C GLU A 29 4.69 -12.19 3.73
N GLU A 30 5.94 -12.26 4.20
CA GLU A 30 6.27 -12.11 5.62
C GLU A 30 5.92 -10.72 6.15
N THR A 31 6.30 -9.68 5.42
CA THR A 31 6.10 -8.29 5.86
C THR A 31 4.63 -7.86 5.78
N CYS A 32 3.89 -8.33 4.78
CA CYS A 32 2.44 -8.12 4.68
C CYS A 32 1.70 -8.86 5.80
N PHE A 33 2.09 -10.10 6.11
CA PHE A 33 1.52 -10.85 7.23
C PHE A 33 1.76 -10.13 8.57
N LYS A 34 3.00 -9.71 8.85
CA LYS A 34 3.33 -8.96 10.08
C LYS A 34 2.55 -7.64 10.19
N LEU A 35 2.37 -6.93 9.07
CA LEU A 35 1.58 -5.70 9.07
C LEU A 35 0.11 -6.01 9.37
N ASN A 36 -0.45 -7.06 8.78
CA ASN A 36 -1.82 -7.48 9.07
C ASN A 36 -2.01 -7.86 10.55
N GLU A 37 -1.09 -8.63 11.14
CA GLU A 37 -1.12 -8.93 12.58
C GLU A 37 -1.13 -7.65 13.43
N ALA A 38 -0.31 -6.66 13.07
CA ALA A 38 -0.27 -5.39 13.79
C ALA A 38 -1.60 -4.64 13.69
N LEU A 39 -2.22 -4.60 12.50
CA LEU A 39 -3.52 -3.98 12.27
C LEU A 39 -4.62 -4.65 13.11
N ILE A 40 -4.69 -5.99 13.11
CA ILE A 40 -5.64 -6.77 13.90
C ILE A 40 -5.45 -6.52 15.41
N ASN A 41 -4.21 -6.49 15.89
CA ASN A 41 -3.91 -6.21 17.28
C ASN A 41 -4.37 -4.81 17.71
N HIS A 42 -4.18 -3.80 16.86
CA HIS A 42 -4.68 -2.45 17.11
C HIS A 42 -6.21 -2.38 17.11
N LYS A 43 -6.87 -3.07 16.17
CA LYS A 43 -8.33 -3.20 16.16
C LYS A 43 -8.84 -3.81 17.47
N ASN A 44 -8.25 -4.91 17.93
CA ASN A 44 -8.67 -5.57 19.16
C ASN A 44 -8.48 -4.67 20.39
N ASN A 45 -7.41 -3.88 20.45
CA ASN A 45 -7.20 -2.88 21.50
C ASN A 45 -8.27 -1.78 21.46
N ALA A 46 -8.65 -1.31 20.26
CA ALA A 46 -9.70 -0.31 20.10
C ALA A 46 -11.07 -0.83 20.53
N LEU A 47 -11.37 -2.12 20.31
CA LEU A 47 -12.63 -2.74 20.71
C LEU A 47 -12.73 -3.02 22.23
N THR A 48 -11.60 -3.22 22.90
CA THR A 48 -11.55 -3.63 24.30
C THR A 48 -11.22 -2.49 25.28
N ASN A 49 -10.82 -1.34 24.77
CA ASN A 49 -10.40 -0.20 25.60
C ASN A 49 -11.01 1.11 25.07
N GLU A 50 -12.01 1.63 25.75
CA GLU A 50 -12.71 2.89 25.41
C GLU A 50 -11.79 4.11 25.29
N ASN A 51 -10.62 4.08 25.94
CA ASN A 51 -9.62 5.15 25.86
C ASN A 51 -8.64 4.97 24.69
N TYR A 52 -8.76 3.88 23.90
CA TYR A 52 -7.92 3.65 22.73
C TYR A 52 -8.51 4.41 21.52
N PRO A 53 -7.67 5.04 20.68
CA PRO A 53 -8.18 5.69 19.47
C PRO A 53 -8.96 4.70 18.58
N ASN A 54 -10.07 5.15 18.03
CA ASN A 54 -10.95 4.36 17.16
C ASN A 54 -10.47 4.33 15.68
N HIS A 55 -9.21 4.66 15.44
CA HIS A 55 -8.56 4.62 14.13
C HIS A 55 -7.09 4.21 14.27
N ILE A 56 -6.49 3.78 13.18
CA ILE A 56 -5.07 3.43 13.09
C ILE A 56 -4.38 4.42 12.16
N ASN A 57 -3.20 4.91 12.54
CA ASN A 57 -2.32 5.68 11.67
C ASN A 57 -1.24 4.74 11.10
N LEU A 58 -1.27 4.51 9.79
CA LEU A 58 -0.30 3.70 9.09
C LEU A 58 0.69 4.60 8.33
N TYR A 59 1.91 4.68 8.83
CA TYR A 59 3.01 5.43 8.20
C TYR A 59 3.78 4.51 7.26
N ILE A 60 3.89 4.91 5.99
CA ILE A 60 4.45 4.09 4.91
C ILE A 60 5.72 4.74 4.36
N GLN A 61 6.81 3.96 4.32
CA GLN A 61 8.04 4.27 3.61
C GLN A 61 8.52 3.02 2.90
N SER A 62 8.18 2.85 1.62
CA SER A 62 8.36 1.57 0.94
C SER A 62 8.57 1.73 -0.57
N PRO A 63 9.49 0.97 -1.16
CA PRO A 63 9.63 0.88 -2.62
C PRO A 63 8.54 0.00 -3.28
N GLY A 64 7.65 -0.61 -2.48
CA GLY A 64 6.72 -1.62 -2.96
C GLY A 64 7.26 -3.03 -2.80
N GLY A 65 6.88 -3.93 -3.70
CA GLY A 65 7.29 -5.34 -3.67
C GLY A 65 6.25 -6.26 -4.30
N SER A 66 6.02 -7.42 -3.72
CA SER A 66 5.16 -8.45 -4.24
C SER A 66 3.69 -8.02 -4.31
N LEU A 67 3.09 -8.13 -5.48
CA LEU A 67 1.72 -7.68 -5.74
C LEU A 67 0.68 -8.50 -4.95
N LEU A 68 0.70 -9.82 -5.07
CA LEU A 68 -0.36 -10.67 -4.52
C LEU A 68 -0.52 -10.54 -2.99
N PRO A 69 0.53 -10.60 -2.16
CA PRO A 69 0.37 -10.37 -0.73
C PRO A 69 -0.06 -8.93 -0.41
N THR A 70 0.29 -7.96 -1.27
CA THR A 70 -0.18 -6.58 -1.11
C THR A 70 -1.67 -6.45 -1.40
N LEU A 71 -2.21 -7.12 -2.42
CA LEU A 71 -3.64 -7.12 -2.71
C LEU A 71 -4.45 -7.72 -1.57
N ALA A 72 -3.98 -8.84 -1.00
CA ALA A 72 -4.62 -9.42 0.18
C ALA A 72 -4.65 -8.42 1.36
N LEU A 73 -3.55 -7.70 1.59
CA LEU A 73 -3.47 -6.70 2.65
C LEU A 73 -4.36 -5.47 2.38
N VAL A 74 -4.52 -5.07 1.10
CA VAL A 74 -5.48 -4.02 0.69
C VAL A 74 -6.91 -4.41 1.09
N ASP A 75 -7.32 -5.64 0.81
CA ASP A 75 -8.65 -6.14 1.17
C ASP A 75 -8.82 -6.22 2.70
N GLU A 76 -7.81 -6.67 3.43
CA GLU A 76 -7.83 -6.68 4.90
C GLU A 76 -7.97 -5.28 5.48
N ILE A 77 -7.25 -4.28 4.95
CA ILE A 77 -7.36 -2.88 5.36
C ILE A 77 -8.79 -2.37 5.15
N LYS A 78 -9.39 -2.62 3.99
CA LYS A 78 -10.77 -2.19 3.68
C LYS A 78 -11.82 -2.87 4.55
N ASN A 79 -11.59 -4.12 4.95
CA ASN A 79 -12.53 -4.93 5.73
C ASN A 79 -12.24 -4.94 7.25
N LEU A 80 -11.21 -4.22 7.72
CA LEU A 80 -10.81 -4.26 9.13
C LEU A 80 -11.91 -3.79 10.09
N GLY A 81 -12.80 -2.91 9.66
CA GLY A 81 -13.94 -2.42 10.44
C GLY A 81 -13.59 -1.24 11.37
N ILE A 82 -12.38 -0.72 11.33
CA ILE A 82 -11.98 0.57 11.93
C ILE A 82 -11.22 1.41 10.89
N PRO A 83 -11.33 2.76 10.94
CA PRO A 83 -10.65 3.62 9.98
C PRO A 83 -9.14 3.47 10.03
N ILE A 84 -8.50 3.40 8.86
CA ILE A 84 -7.04 3.46 8.74
C ILE A 84 -6.67 4.75 8.01
N HIS A 85 -5.91 5.61 8.68
CA HIS A 85 -5.35 6.80 8.10
C HIS A 85 -3.94 6.51 7.61
N THR A 86 -3.67 6.72 6.33
CA THR A 86 -2.36 6.44 5.73
C THR A 86 -1.53 7.70 5.58
N TYR A 87 -0.24 7.57 5.86
CA TYR A 87 0.73 8.67 5.81
C TYR A 87 1.95 8.24 4.99
N ILE A 88 2.19 8.87 3.85
CA ILE A 88 3.43 8.65 3.09
C ILE A 88 4.55 9.47 3.72
N ARG A 89 5.57 8.77 4.23
CA ARG A 89 6.76 9.34 4.87
C ARG A 89 8.01 8.98 4.07
N GLY A 90 8.67 9.97 3.51
CA GLY A 90 9.82 9.77 2.61
C GLY A 90 9.35 9.35 1.22
N TYR A 91 8.87 8.13 1.04
CA TYR A 91 8.35 7.70 -0.26
C TYR A 91 7.41 6.48 -0.16
N ALA A 92 6.53 6.38 -1.15
CA ALA A 92 5.78 5.16 -1.46
C ALA A 92 5.83 4.93 -2.97
N ALA A 93 6.24 3.74 -3.38
CA ALA A 93 6.36 3.38 -4.79
C ALA A 93 5.71 2.03 -5.09
N SER A 94 5.24 1.87 -6.35
CA SER A 94 4.72 0.58 -6.83
C SER A 94 3.61 0.04 -5.91
N ALA A 95 3.66 -1.23 -5.52
CA ALA A 95 2.66 -1.87 -4.66
C ALA A 95 2.40 -1.11 -3.33
N ALA A 96 3.37 -0.35 -2.79
CA ALA A 96 3.16 0.43 -1.57
C ALA A 96 2.14 1.56 -1.73
N THR A 97 1.95 2.06 -2.95
CA THR A 97 0.95 3.09 -3.24
C THR A 97 -0.48 2.55 -3.19
N LEU A 98 -0.66 1.24 -3.41
CA LEU A 98 -1.96 0.57 -3.22
C LEU A 98 -2.39 0.60 -1.75
N LEU A 99 -1.44 0.40 -0.81
CA LEU A 99 -1.73 0.52 0.62
C LEU A 99 -2.06 1.97 1.01
N SER A 100 -1.35 2.94 0.42
CA SER A 100 -1.58 4.34 0.77
C SER A 100 -2.92 4.85 0.27
N VAL A 101 -3.35 4.46 -0.94
CA VAL A 101 -4.56 5.00 -1.57
C VAL A 101 -5.86 4.47 -0.95
N VAL A 102 -5.84 3.29 -0.31
CA VAL A 102 -7.04 2.70 0.31
C VAL A 102 -7.30 3.19 1.75
N GLY A 103 -6.46 4.06 2.28
CA GLY A 103 -6.71 4.70 3.56
C GLY A 103 -8.00 5.52 3.59
N SER A 104 -8.74 5.48 4.70
CA SER A 104 -9.97 6.28 4.91
C SER A 104 -9.69 7.78 4.96
N GLN A 105 -8.52 8.16 5.45
CA GLN A 105 -7.89 9.47 5.31
C GLN A 105 -6.46 9.25 4.82
N ARG A 106 -6.00 10.10 3.92
CA ARG A 106 -4.71 9.91 3.25
C ARG A 106 -3.89 11.19 3.36
N TYR A 107 -2.63 11.03 3.71
CA TYR A 107 -1.70 12.13 3.97
C TYR A 107 -0.33 11.83 3.36
N MET A 108 0.38 12.87 3.00
CA MET A 108 1.75 12.79 2.49
C MET A 108 2.57 13.95 3.02
N TYR A 109 3.76 13.67 3.55
CA TYR A 109 4.65 14.74 3.97
C TYR A 109 5.13 15.57 2.77
N LYS A 110 5.35 16.87 2.99
CA LYS A 110 5.69 17.85 1.94
C LYS A 110 6.85 17.43 1.03
N HIS A 111 7.85 16.78 1.60
CA HIS A 111 9.06 16.35 0.89
C HIS A 111 9.06 14.86 0.53
N SER A 112 7.94 14.18 0.73
CA SER A 112 7.78 12.78 0.31
C SER A 112 7.53 12.68 -1.18
N LEU A 113 7.78 11.50 -1.72
CA LEU A 113 7.59 11.17 -3.12
C LEU A 113 6.67 9.96 -3.28
N LEU A 114 5.90 9.95 -4.36
CA LEU A 114 5.03 8.84 -4.74
C LEU A 114 5.34 8.43 -6.18
N MET A 115 5.35 7.13 -6.47
CA MET A 115 5.56 6.65 -7.83
C MET A 115 4.63 5.47 -8.14
N ILE A 116 3.85 5.63 -9.20
CA ILE A 116 2.97 4.62 -9.76
C ILE A 116 3.58 4.15 -11.07
N HIS A 117 3.58 2.83 -11.30
CA HIS A 117 3.99 2.23 -12.56
C HIS A 117 3.24 0.90 -12.80
N SER A 118 3.40 0.33 -14.00
CA SER A 118 2.81 -0.97 -14.35
C SER A 118 3.47 -2.12 -13.58
N VAL A 119 2.81 -3.26 -13.57
CA VAL A 119 3.39 -4.52 -13.06
C VAL A 119 4.68 -4.83 -13.77
N LYS A 120 5.73 -5.10 -13.00
CA LYS A 120 7.01 -5.61 -13.51
C LYS A 120 7.10 -7.10 -13.16
N LEU A 121 7.33 -7.90 -14.16
CA LEU A 121 7.53 -9.34 -14.00
C LEU A 121 9.03 -9.62 -13.91
N TYR A 122 9.43 -10.24 -12.82
CA TYR A 122 10.79 -10.68 -12.60
C TYR A 122 10.84 -12.20 -12.73
N ASP A 123 11.92 -12.73 -13.30
CA ASP A 123 12.21 -14.16 -13.41
C ASP A 123 11.17 -15.01 -14.17
N GLN A 124 10.38 -14.38 -15.03
CA GLN A 124 9.45 -15.07 -15.92
C GLN A 124 10.13 -15.26 -17.29
N SER A 125 10.60 -16.47 -17.57
CA SER A 125 11.18 -16.82 -18.86
C SER A 125 10.21 -17.73 -19.61
N PRO A 126 9.27 -17.18 -20.41
CA PRO A 126 8.34 -17.99 -21.18
C PRO A 126 9.10 -18.83 -22.20
N THR A 127 8.79 -20.12 -22.26
CA THR A 127 9.47 -21.08 -23.14
C THR A 127 8.65 -21.41 -24.39
N THR A 128 7.35 -21.12 -24.35
CA THR A 128 6.41 -21.40 -25.44
C THR A 128 5.57 -20.16 -25.79
N LEU A 129 4.95 -20.16 -26.98
CA LEU A 129 3.97 -19.13 -27.35
C LEU A 129 2.74 -19.13 -26.44
N LEU A 130 2.40 -20.29 -25.88
CA LEU A 130 1.29 -20.39 -24.94
C LEU A 130 1.64 -19.67 -23.62
N ASP A 131 2.85 -19.90 -23.10
CA ASP A 131 3.32 -19.21 -21.89
C ASP A 131 3.29 -17.69 -22.04
N ILE A 132 3.66 -17.16 -23.24
CA ILE A 132 3.58 -15.71 -23.52
C ILE A 132 2.13 -15.22 -23.50
N LYS A 133 1.19 -15.96 -24.06
CA LYS A 133 -0.23 -15.59 -24.04
C LYS A 133 -0.80 -15.59 -22.64
N ASP A 134 -0.50 -16.63 -21.85
CA ASP A 134 -0.95 -16.73 -20.47
C ASP A 134 -0.36 -15.61 -19.63
N LEU A 135 0.92 -15.29 -19.83
CA LEU A 135 1.59 -14.19 -19.16
C LEU A 135 0.91 -12.84 -19.45
N ASN A 136 0.64 -12.55 -20.72
CA ASN A 136 -0.06 -11.32 -21.11
C ASN A 136 -1.47 -11.27 -20.48
N THR A 137 -2.22 -12.36 -20.52
CA THR A 137 -3.55 -12.44 -19.90
C THR A 137 -3.49 -12.16 -18.39
N ASN A 138 -2.52 -12.73 -17.70
CA ASN A 138 -2.33 -12.51 -16.26
C ASN A 138 -1.94 -11.06 -15.95
N VAL A 139 -1.06 -10.45 -16.75
CA VAL A 139 -0.71 -9.04 -16.62
C VAL A 139 -1.93 -8.14 -16.78
N ASP A 140 -2.77 -8.41 -17.79
CA ASP A 140 -4.00 -7.64 -18.01
C ASP A 140 -4.96 -7.75 -16.82
N ILE A 141 -5.10 -8.94 -16.23
CA ILE A 141 -5.90 -9.14 -15.00
C ILE A 141 -5.33 -8.30 -13.86
N PHE A 142 -4.02 -8.38 -13.61
CA PHE A 142 -3.37 -7.63 -12.54
C PHE A 142 -3.51 -6.11 -12.74
N MET A 143 -3.28 -5.63 -13.96
CA MET A 143 -3.39 -4.21 -14.28
C MET A 143 -4.82 -3.69 -14.12
N ASN A 144 -5.84 -4.49 -14.48
CA ASN A 144 -7.23 -4.12 -14.26
C ASN A 144 -7.57 -4.01 -12.76
N ILE A 145 -7.10 -4.94 -11.94
CA ILE A 145 -7.30 -4.88 -10.48
C ILE A 145 -6.64 -3.61 -9.91
N ILE A 146 -5.38 -3.37 -10.25
CA ILE A 146 -4.61 -2.21 -9.80
C ILE A 146 -5.30 -0.91 -10.23
N LYS A 147 -5.70 -0.81 -11.50
CA LYS A 147 -6.40 0.35 -12.05
C LYS A 147 -7.68 0.65 -11.27
N ASN A 148 -8.50 -0.36 -11.01
CA ASN A 148 -9.73 -0.21 -10.25
C ASN A 148 -9.48 0.28 -8.83
N ILE A 149 -8.45 -0.22 -8.14
CA ILE A 149 -8.10 0.26 -6.80
C ILE A 149 -7.82 1.77 -6.81
N TYR A 150 -7.09 2.29 -7.79
CA TYR A 150 -6.85 3.75 -7.88
C TYR A 150 -8.11 4.53 -8.22
N LEU A 151 -8.87 4.10 -9.21
CA LEU A 151 -10.08 4.80 -9.67
C LEU A 151 -11.16 4.86 -8.58
N GLU A 152 -11.32 3.80 -7.81
CA GLU A 152 -12.29 3.74 -6.71
C GLU A 152 -11.88 4.59 -5.49
N ASN A 153 -10.60 4.82 -5.28
CA ASN A 153 -10.08 5.41 -4.04
C ASN A 153 -9.41 6.78 -4.25
N SER A 154 -9.42 7.34 -5.47
CA SER A 154 -8.83 8.65 -5.77
C SER A 154 -9.69 9.45 -6.75
N LYS A 155 -9.21 10.62 -7.15
CA LYS A 155 -9.84 11.47 -8.17
C LYS A 155 -9.04 11.48 -9.47
N ILE A 156 -8.10 10.54 -9.62
CA ILE A 156 -7.25 10.50 -10.79
C ILE A 156 -8.06 10.16 -12.04
N ASP A 157 -7.83 10.90 -13.11
CA ASP A 157 -8.40 10.58 -14.42
C ASP A 157 -7.77 9.29 -14.97
N GLU A 158 -8.58 8.44 -15.60
CA GLU A 158 -8.14 7.14 -16.12
C GLU A 158 -7.02 7.29 -17.15
N ASN A 159 -7.08 8.29 -18.05
CA ASN A 159 -6.04 8.49 -19.05
C ASN A 159 -4.71 8.93 -18.40
N ILE A 160 -4.79 9.76 -17.35
CA ILE A 160 -3.60 10.16 -16.58
C ILE A 160 -3.00 8.95 -15.87
N LEU A 161 -3.82 8.10 -15.27
CA LEU A 161 -3.36 6.89 -14.61
C LEU A 161 -2.68 5.92 -15.60
N GLU A 162 -3.24 5.74 -16.79
CA GLU A 162 -2.65 4.94 -17.85
C GLU A 162 -1.31 5.51 -18.34
N GLU A 163 -1.15 6.82 -18.40
CA GLU A 163 0.16 7.44 -18.69
C GLU A 163 1.17 7.20 -17.55
N LEU A 164 0.75 7.30 -16.29
CA LEU A 164 1.63 7.00 -15.16
C LEU A 164 2.11 5.54 -15.17
N PHE A 165 1.27 4.60 -15.60
CA PHE A 165 1.67 3.20 -15.70
C PHE A 165 2.78 2.93 -16.71
N LYS A 166 2.96 3.78 -17.71
CA LYS A 166 3.99 3.61 -18.75
C LYS A 166 5.38 4.04 -18.30
N HIS A 167 5.50 4.75 -17.17
CA HIS A 167 6.73 5.40 -16.77
C HIS A 167 7.04 5.23 -15.28
N ASP A 168 8.31 5.23 -14.91
CA ASP A 168 8.78 5.22 -13.53
C ASP A 168 9.03 6.68 -13.05
N ILE A 169 7.99 7.52 -13.10
CA ILE A 169 8.12 8.95 -12.76
C ILE A 169 7.64 9.19 -11.33
N TRP A 170 8.47 9.82 -10.55
CA TRP A 170 8.14 10.24 -9.19
C TRP A 170 7.30 11.52 -9.21
N MET A 171 6.26 11.55 -8.40
CA MET A 171 5.44 12.75 -8.19
C MET A 171 5.65 13.30 -6.77
N ASN A 172 5.56 14.60 -6.64
CA ASN A 172 5.59 15.30 -5.37
C ASN A 172 4.21 15.34 -4.70
N SER A 173 4.16 15.84 -3.47
CA SER A 173 2.94 15.91 -2.68
C SER A 173 1.84 16.77 -3.33
N SER A 174 2.18 17.83 -4.05
CA SER A 174 1.20 18.68 -4.72
C SER A 174 0.49 17.93 -5.85
N ASN A 175 1.24 17.19 -6.68
CA ASN A 175 0.65 16.39 -7.75
C ASN A 175 -0.19 15.23 -7.19
N ALA A 176 0.30 14.55 -6.15
CA ALA A 176 -0.44 13.47 -5.48
C ALA A 176 -1.77 13.98 -4.90
N LEU A 177 -1.77 15.17 -4.30
CA LEU A 177 -2.98 15.82 -3.77
C LEU A 177 -3.96 16.19 -4.88
N ASN A 178 -3.47 16.76 -5.99
CA ASN A 178 -4.33 17.14 -7.13
C ASN A 178 -5.05 15.93 -7.74
N TYR A 179 -4.40 14.77 -7.75
CA TYR A 179 -5.01 13.52 -8.23
C TYR A 179 -5.87 12.82 -7.16
N GLY A 180 -5.93 13.37 -5.94
CA GLY A 180 -6.65 12.75 -4.82
C GLY A 180 -6.07 11.42 -4.37
N LEU A 181 -4.77 11.19 -4.62
CA LEU A 181 -4.05 10.01 -4.13
C LEU A 181 -3.71 10.14 -2.63
N VAL A 182 -3.71 11.37 -2.14
CA VAL A 182 -3.52 11.73 -0.73
C VAL A 182 -4.46 12.85 -0.31
#